data_eb0f27c450a6438a752ecd8df73f4164
#
_entry.id   eb0f27c450a6438a752ecd8df73f4164
#
_cell.length_a   1.000
_cell.length_b   1.000
_cell.length_c   1.000
_cell.angle_alpha   90.00
_cell.angle_beta   90.00
_cell.angle_gamma   90.00
#
_symmetry.space_group_name_H-M   'P 1'
#
loop_
_entity.id
_entity.type
_entity.pdbx_description
1 polymer ?
#
loop_
_entity_poly.entity_id
_entity_poly.type
_entity_poly.pdbx_seq_one_letter_code
_entity_poly.pdbx_strand_id
1 'polypeptide(L)'
;MIERALISVYDKSGLEKLVAALGDLGVEIVSSGGTARRIREMGYTGLVEVSDYTGHPESPGGLVKTLHPKVHGGLLLDRGREDHAAWMSENGVKPIDIVVSNLYPFEKAVAGGAGLETAAENIDIGGPSMVRSAAKAALLYDSVLIITESAQYPEVINTLKENEGKITTEMRKRYALKAFKRTKDG
;
A
#
# COMPACT_ATOMS: atom_id res chain seq x y z
N MET A 1 -2.31 -12.19 12.43
CA MET A 1 -1.28 -12.47 11.41
C MET A 1 -1.63 -11.69 10.17
N ILE A 2 -0.65 -11.15 9.45
CA ILE A 2 -0.90 -10.46 8.18
C ILE A 2 -1.07 -11.50 7.05
N GLU A 3 -1.98 -11.25 6.12
CA GLU A 3 -2.29 -12.16 5.01
C GLU A 3 -2.15 -11.49 3.64
N ARG A 4 -2.35 -10.16 3.57
CA ARG A 4 -2.32 -9.42 2.30
C ARG A 4 -1.64 -8.07 2.42
N ALA A 5 -0.75 -7.77 1.45
CA ALA A 5 -0.10 -6.48 1.28
C ALA A 5 -0.47 -5.84 -0.06
N LEU A 6 -0.69 -4.54 -0.08
CA LEU A 6 -0.79 -3.71 -1.27
C LEU A 6 0.50 -2.91 -1.41
N ILE A 7 1.25 -3.13 -2.48
CA ILE A 7 2.55 -2.49 -2.69
C ILE A 7 2.55 -1.69 -3.99
N SER A 8 2.75 -0.38 -3.85
CA SER A 8 2.90 0.55 -4.98
C SER A 8 3.96 1.59 -4.64
N VAL A 9 5.18 1.40 -5.14
CA VAL A 9 6.32 2.24 -4.77
C VAL A 9 7.01 2.82 -6.00
N TYR A 10 7.35 4.10 -5.91
CA TYR A 10 8.23 4.76 -6.87
C TYR A 10 9.69 4.37 -6.61
N ASP A 11 10.21 4.63 -5.42
CA ASP A 11 11.52 4.17 -4.97
C ASP A 11 11.45 2.72 -4.49
N LYS A 12 12.20 1.85 -5.16
CA LYS A 12 12.23 0.40 -4.91
C LYS A 12 13.40 -0.03 -4.04
N SER A 13 14.12 0.92 -3.44
CA SER A 13 15.26 0.64 -2.56
C SER A 13 14.84 -0.22 -1.37
N GLY A 14 15.51 -1.34 -1.16
CA GLY A 14 15.26 -2.26 -0.05
C GLY A 14 13.98 -3.10 -0.18
N LEU A 15 13.23 -2.97 -1.28
CA LEU A 15 11.98 -3.70 -1.50
C LEU A 15 12.18 -5.22 -1.47
N GLU A 16 13.34 -5.71 -1.95
CA GLU A 16 13.68 -7.13 -1.98
C GLU A 16 13.62 -7.77 -0.58
N LYS A 17 14.14 -7.08 0.42
CA LYS A 17 14.18 -7.57 1.81
C LYS A 17 12.77 -7.65 2.41
N LEU A 18 11.95 -6.65 2.12
CA LEU A 18 10.55 -6.64 2.58
C LEU A 18 9.75 -7.74 1.90
N VAL A 19 9.86 -7.88 0.58
CA VAL A 19 9.16 -8.93 -0.20
C VAL A 19 9.57 -10.31 0.26
N ALA A 20 10.86 -10.56 0.52
CA ALA A 20 11.33 -11.83 1.07
C ALA A 20 10.68 -12.13 2.43
N ALA A 21 10.66 -11.15 3.35
CA ALA A 21 10.05 -11.34 4.68
C ALA A 21 8.52 -11.59 4.60
N LEU A 22 7.82 -10.95 3.66
CA LEU A 22 6.41 -11.22 3.39
C LEU A 22 6.21 -12.61 2.80
N GLY A 23 7.13 -13.06 1.95
CA GLY A 23 7.13 -14.40 1.38
C GLY A 23 7.31 -15.51 2.41
N ASP A 24 8.20 -15.32 3.37
CA ASP A 24 8.40 -16.26 4.49
C ASP A 24 7.12 -16.47 5.31
N LEU A 25 6.22 -15.49 5.29
CA LEU A 25 4.90 -15.51 5.96
C LEU A 25 3.74 -15.95 5.04
N GLY A 26 4.00 -16.20 3.76
CA GLY A 26 2.98 -16.58 2.79
C GLY A 26 1.99 -15.47 2.45
N VAL A 27 2.38 -14.20 2.58
CA VAL A 27 1.52 -13.04 2.35
C VAL A 27 1.22 -12.87 0.86
N GLU A 28 -0.05 -12.73 0.47
CA GLU A 28 -0.42 -12.34 -0.88
C GLU A 28 -0.05 -10.87 -1.12
N ILE A 29 0.65 -10.57 -2.20
CA ILE A 29 0.99 -9.19 -2.59
C ILE A 29 0.12 -8.77 -3.77
N VAL A 30 -0.66 -7.70 -3.58
CA VAL A 30 -1.38 -7.02 -4.66
C VAL A 30 -0.54 -5.83 -5.12
N SER A 31 -0.26 -5.74 -6.41
CA SER A 31 0.58 -4.69 -6.97
C SER A 31 0.27 -4.43 -8.44
N SER A 32 0.86 -3.41 -9.03
CA SER A 32 0.68 -3.06 -10.43
C SER A 32 1.90 -2.40 -11.05
N GLY A 33 1.94 -2.35 -12.36
CA GLY A 33 2.93 -1.61 -13.14
C GLY A 33 4.37 -2.01 -12.84
N GLY A 34 5.25 -1.02 -12.68
CA GLY A 34 6.68 -1.24 -12.46
C GLY A 34 7.01 -1.93 -11.13
N THR A 35 6.17 -1.75 -10.10
CA THR A 35 6.34 -2.43 -8.81
C THR A 35 6.01 -3.92 -8.95
N ALA A 36 4.89 -4.27 -9.57
CA ALA A 36 4.52 -5.67 -9.82
C ALA A 36 5.58 -6.39 -10.68
N ARG A 37 6.08 -5.73 -11.73
CA ARG A 37 7.18 -6.25 -12.56
C ARG A 37 8.41 -6.57 -11.70
N ARG A 38 8.83 -5.64 -10.86
CA ARG A 38 9.99 -5.82 -9.99
C ARG A 38 9.81 -6.98 -8.99
N ILE A 39 8.62 -7.11 -8.40
CA ILE A 39 8.29 -8.22 -7.49
C ILE A 39 8.32 -9.57 -8.23
N ARG A 40 7.83 -9.61 -9.45
CA ARG A 40 7.87 -10.81 -10.31
C ARG A 40 9.31 -11.21 -10.66
N GLU A 41 10.18 -10.24 -10.96
CA GLU A 41 11.60 -10.47 -11.23
C GLU A 41 12.35 -11.06 -10.02
N MET A 42 11.86 -10.81 -8.79
CA MET A 42 12.37 -11.44 -7.56
C MET A 42 11.92 -12.91 -7.39
N GLY A 43 11.10 -13.43 -8.30
CA GLY A 43 10.56 -14.79 -8.24
C GLY A 43 9.42 -14.97 -7.24
N TYR A 44 8.76 -13.89 -6.83
CA TYR A 44 7.65 -13.95 -5.88
C TYR A 44 6.39 -14.58 -6.51
N THR A 45 5.90 -15.68 -5.93
CA THR A 45 4.78 -16.47 -6.48
C THR A 45 3.41 -16.01 -5.98
N GLY A 46 3.34 -15.32 -4.85
CA GLY A 46 2.09 -14.81 -4.24
C GLY A 46 1.66 -13.44 -4.76
N LEU A 47 2.10 -13.05 -5.97
CA LEU A 47 1.76 -11.76 -6.58
C LEU A 47 0.45 -11.85 -7.36
N VAL A 48 -0.44 -10.88 -7.12
CA VAL A 48 -1.69 -10.64 -7.86
C VAL A 48 -1.65 -9.23 -8.44
N GLU A 49 -1.93 -9.09 -9.72
CA GLU A 49 -2.07 -7.75 -10.35
C GLU A 49 -3.36 -7.08 -9.85
N VAL A 50 -3.31 -5.75 -9.69
CA VAL A 50 -4.49 -4.98 -9.27
C VAL A 50 -5.66 -5.18 -10.23
N SER A 51 -5.40 -5.25 -11.53
CA SER A 51 -6.41 -5.49 -12.57
C SER A 51 -7.10 -6.85 -12.40
N ASP A 52 -6.34 -7.89 -12.07
CA ASP A 52 -6.90 -9.23 -11.83
C ASP A 52 -7.72 -9.25 -10.53
N TYR A 53 -7.23 -8.61 -9.47
CA TYR A 53 -7.95 -8.51 -8.21
C TYR A 53 -9.25 -7.72 -8.32
N THR A 54 -9.24 -6.59 -9.01
CA THR A 54 -10.42 -5.73 -9.18
C THR A 54 -11.38 -6.25 -10.24
N GLY A 55 -10.87 -6.98 -11.24
CA GLY A 55 -11.59 -7.34 -12.46
C GLY A 55 -11.77 -6.14 -13.40
N HIS A 56 -11.04 -5.04 -13.17
CA HIS A 56 -11.12 -3.82 -13.97
C HIS A 56 -9.83 -3.61 -14.76
N PRO A 57 -9.90 -3.42 -16.10
CA PRO A 57 -8.71 -3.21 -16.90
C PRO A 57 -7.99 -1.92 -16.50
N GLU A 58 -6.67 -1.93 -16.60
CA GLU A 58 -5.86 -0.76 -16.32
C GLU A 58 -6.11 0.32 -17.39
N SER A 59 -6.39 1.55 -16.94
CA SER A 59 -6.54 2.69 -17.83
C SER A 59 -5.20 3.07 -18.48
N PRO A 60 -5.20 3.74 -19.66
CA PRO A 60 -3.98 4.27 -20.23
C PRO A 60 -3.17 5.07 -19.22
N GLY A 61 -1.88 4.77 -19.09
CA GLY A 61 -1.01 5.39 -18.10
C GLY A 61 -1.23 4.93 -16.64
N GLY A 62 -2.17 4.03 -16.38
CA GLY A 62 -2.44 3.50 -15.04
C GLY A 62 -3.02 4.51 -14.05
N LEU A 63 -3.65 5.58 -14.53
CA LEU A 63 -4.05 6.75 -13.73
C LEU A 63 -5.04 6.47 -12.60
N VAL A 64 -5.91 5.47 -12.74
CA VAL A 64 -7.00 5.21 -11.78
C VAL A 64 -6.98 3.79 -11.22
N LYS A 65 -5.98 2.99 -11.52
CA LYS A 65 -5.93 1.55 -11.23
C LYS A 65 -6.21 1.17 -9.77
N THR A 66 -5.71 1.95 -8.82
CA THR A 66 -5.91 1.72 -7.38
C THR A 66 -7.11 2.45 -6.79
N LEU A 67 -7.73 3.36 -7.54
CA LEU A 67 -8.93 4.09 -7.14
C LEU A 67 -10.18 3.24 -7.40
N HIS A 68 -10.30 2.13 -6.69
CA HIS A 68 -11.35 1.13 -6.91
C HIS A 68 -11.99 0.72 -5.58
N PRO A 69 -13.33 0.50 -5.53
CA PRO A 69 -14.02 0.08 -4.29
C PRO A 69 -13.45 -1.17 -3.64
N LYS A 70 -13.00 -2.16 -4.42
CA LYS A 70 -12.36 -3.36 -3.86
C LYS A 70 -11.06 -3.04 -3.12
N VAL A 71 -10.25 -2.13 -3.63
CA VAL A 71 -9.00 -1.71 -2.98
C VAL A 71 -9.30 -0.92 -1.71
N HIS A 72 -10.07 0.16 -1.83
CA HIS A 72 -10.37 1.04 -0.70
C HIS A 72 -11.33 0.40 0.32
N GLY A 73 -12.21 -0.50 -0.11
CA GLY A 73 -13.02 -1.32 0.78
C GLY A 73 -12.16 -2.25 1.64
N GLY A 74 -11.17 -2.90 1.05
CA GLY A 74 -10.20 -3.74 1.79
C GLY A 74 -9.38 -2.99 2.83
N LEU A 75 -9.25 -1.66 2.68
CA LEU A 75 -8.54 -0.78 3.61
C LEU A 75 -9.48 -0.18 4.68
N LEU A 76 -10.64 0.35 4.27
CA LEU A 76 -11.47 1.24 5.08
C LEU A 76 -12.60 0.55 5.83
N LEU A 77 -13.00 -0.66 5.41
CA LEU A 77 -14.07 -1.38 6.08
C LEU A 77 -13.59 -2.02 7.38
N ASP A 78 -14.39 -1.88 8.43
CA ASP A 78 -14.14 -2.49 9.73
C ASP A 78 -14.46 -3.97 9.69
N ARG A 79 -13.46 -4.81 9.86
CA ARG A 79 -13.57 -6.27 9.86
C ARG A 79 -14.36 -6.81 11.07
N GLY A 80 -14.45 -6.03 12.13
CA GLY A 80 -15.17 -6.37 13.35
C GLY A 80 -16.67 -6.08 13.28
N ARG A 81 -17.14 -5.38 12.24
CA ARG A 81 -18.55 -5.08 12.02
C ARG A 81 -19.19 -6.09 11.09
N GLU A 82 -20.29 -6.67 11.51
CA GLU A 82 -21.02 -7.70 10.76
C GLU A 82 -21.50 -7.20 9.38
N ASP A 83 -22.06 -5.99 9.31
CA ASP A 83 -22.54 -5.39 8.07
C ASP A 83 -21.40 -5.11 7.07
N HIS A 84 -20.23 -4.66 7.55
CA HIS A 84 -19.06 -4.47 6.71
C HIS A 84 -18.47 -5.79 6.22
N ALA A 85 -18.38 -6.80 7.09
CA ALA A 85 -17.86 -8.12 6.73
C ALA A 85 -18.79 -8.81 5.70
N ALA A 86 -20.09 -8.70 5.86
CA ALA A 86 -21.09 -9.21 4.91
C ALA A 86 -20.91 -8.54 3.54
N TRP A 87 -20.83 -7.21 3.50
CA TRP A 87 -20.64 -6.48 2.26
C TRP A 87 -19.32 -6.86 1.56
N MET A 88 -18.23 -6.99 2.32
CA MET A 88 -16.95 -7.43 1.76
C MET A 88 -17.06 -8.80 1.10
N SER A 89 -17.71 -9.75 1.77
CA SER A 89 -17.91 -11.10 1.26
C SER A 89 -18.75 -11.11 -0.02
N GLU A 90 -19.87 -10.40 -0.03
CA GLU A 90 -20.79 -10.30 -1.18
C GLU A 90 -20.15 -9.67 -2.40
N ASN A 91 -19.22 -8.72 -2.20
CA ASN A 91 -18.58 -7.96 -3.27
C ASN A 91 -17.16 -8.48 -3.60
N GLY A 92 -16.73 -9.60 -3.04
CA GLY A 92 -15.41 -10.17 -3.28
C GLY A 92 -14.26 -9.25 -2.84
N VAL A 93 -14.48 -8.47 -1.78
CA VAL A 93 -13.48 -7.58 -1.19
C VAL A 93 -12.72 -8.33 -0.12
N LYS A 94 -11.41 -8.35 -0.24
CA LYS A 94 -10.52 -9.00 0.72
C LYS A 94 -9.82 -7.96 1.58
N PRO A 95 -9.65 -8.20 2.90
CA PRO A 95 -8.92 -7.30 3.77
C PRO A 95 -7.46 -7.10 3.31
N ILE A 96 -6.94 -5.89 3.48
CA ILE A 96 -5.53 -5.55 3.25
C ILE A 96 -4.91 -5.19 4.60
N ASP A 97 -3.79 -5.81 4.94
CA ASP A 97 -3.15 -5.67 6.25
C ASP A 97 -1.99 -4.71 6.24
N ILE A 98 -1.30 -4.59 5.10
CA ILE A 98 -0.16 -3.69 4.91
C ILE A 98 -0.33 -2.94 3.60
N VAL A 99 -0.08 -1.63 3.65
CA VAL A 99 0.14 -0.79 2.46
C VAL A 99 1.58 -0.31 2.47
N VAL A 100 2.26 -0.47 1.34
CA VAL A 100 3.59 0.10 1.09
C VAL A 100 3.46 1.04 -0.10
N SER A 101 3.56 2.33 0.18
CA SER A 101 3.41 3.37 -0.85
C SER A 101 4.29 4.56 -0.52
N ASN A 102 5.40 4.71 -1.25
CA ASN A 102 6.16 5.95 -1.23
C ASN A 102 5.69 6.85 -2.37
N LEU A 103 5.49 8.12 -2.05
CA LEU A 103 4.96 9.09 -2.99
C LEU A 103 6.03 9.57 -3.97
N TYR A 104 5.58 10.01 -5.13
CA TYR A 104 6.43 10.66 -6.11
C TYR A 104 7.11 11.89 -5.48
N PRO A 105 8.40 12.16 -5.76
CA PRO A 105 9.08 13.33 -5.20
C PRO A 105 8.69 14.61 -5.96
N PHE A 106 7.45 15.05 -5.80
CA PHE A 106 6.87 16.24 -6.43
C PHE A 106 7.74 17.50 -6.18
N GLU A 107 8.19 17.67 -4.93
CA GLU A 107 9.08 18.78 -4.56
C GLU A 107 10.37 18.81 -5.38
N LYS A 108 10.95 17.63 -5.70
CA LYS A 108 12.17 17.55 -6.53
C LYS A 108 11.88 17.92 -7.99
N ALA A 109 10.73 17.56 -8.51
CA ALA A 109 10.32 17.93 -9.86
C ALA A 109 10.14 19.45 -9.99
N VAL A 110 9.47 20.07 -9.02
CA VAL A 110 9.27 21.53 -8.97
C VAL A 110 10.58 22.27 -8.75
N ALA A 111 11.41 21.83 -7.81
CA ALA A 111 12.72 22.43 -7.54
C ALA A 111 13.69 22.32 -8.74
N GLY A 112 13.50 21.32 -9.62
CA GLY A 112 14.25 21.17 -10.87
C GLY A 112 13.84 22.13 -11.99
N GLY A 113 12.91 23.07 -11.75
CA GLY A 113 12.47 24.04 -12.74
C GLY A 113 11.50 23.50 -13.79
N ALA A 114 10.78 22.42 -13.48
CA ALA A 114 9.75 21.87 -14.35
C ALA A 114 8.65 22.91 -14.62
N GLY A 115 8.21 23.01 -15.88
CA GLY A 115 7.04 23.83 -16.24
C GLY A 115 5.77 23.34 -15.56
N LEU A 116 4.75 24.20 -15.52
CA LEU A 116 3.46 23.88 -14.86
C LEU A 116 2.84 22.58 -15.34
N GLU A 117 2.86 22.29 -16.62
CA GLU A 117 2.30 21.07 -17.21
C GLU A 117 3.03 19.83 -16.70
N THR A 118 4.36 19.81 -16.75
CA THR A 118 5.18 18.71 -16.22
C THR A 118 5.02 18.55 -14.71
N ALA A 119 4.88 19.65 -13.96
CA ALA A 119 4.60 19.59 -12.54
C ALA A 119 3.22 18.97 -12.29
N ALA A 120 2.20 19.38 -13.03
CA ALA A 120 0.84 18.84 -12.91
C ALA A 120 0.77 17.34 -13.26
N GLU A 121 1.48 16.88 -14.27
CA GLU A 121 1.57 15.46 -14.63
C GLU A 121 2.17 14.59 -13.51
N ASN A 122 3.01 15.16 -12.66
CA ASN A 122 3.64 14.47 -11.54
C ASN A 122 2.82 14.51 -10.23
N ILE A 123 1.60 15.07 -10.24
CA ILE A 123 0.70 15.00 -9.09
C ILE A 123 0.16 13.59 -8.95
N ASP A 124 0.56 12.90 -7.89
CA ASP A 124 0.06 11.57 -7.56
C ASP A 124 -1.31 11.65 -6.88
N ILE A 125 -2.32 10.99 -7.44
CA ILE A 125 -3.67 10.91 -6.86
C ILE A 125 -3.86 9.58 -6.12
N GLY A 126 -3.47 8.47 -6.74
CA GLY A 126 -3.70 7.13 -6.20
C GLY A 126 -2.87 6.83 -4.95
N GLY A 127 -1.60 7.21 -4.95
CA GLY A 127 -0.70 7.02 -3.82
C GLY A 127 -1.20 7.70 -2.54
N PRO A 128 -1.39 9.02 -2.51
CA PRO A 128 -1.95 9.73 -1.36
C PRO A 128 -3.31 9.21 -0.90
N SER A 129 -4.18 8.80 -1.84
CA SER A 129 -5.49 8.22 -1.50
C SER A 129 -5.33 6.90 -0.73
N MET A 130 -4.47 5.99 -1.19
CA MET A 130 -4.17 4.73 -0.49
C MET A 130 -3.54 4.98 0.88
N VAL A 131 -2.56 5.87 0.94
CA VAL A 131 -1.86 6.24 2.18
C VAL A 131 -2.84 6.77 3.22
N ARG A 132 -3.72 7.70 2.84
CA ARG A 132 -4.73 8.27 3.74
C ARG A 132 -5.76 7.25 4.18
N SER A 133 -6.24 6.38 3.29
CA SER A 133 -7.18 5.30 3.61
C SER A 133 -6.58 4.33 4.63
N ALA A 134 -5.35 3.87 4.40
CA ALA A 134 -4.64 2.98 5.31
C ALA A 134 -4.36 3.64 6.67
N ALA A 135 -3.91 4.88 6.69
CA ALA A 135 -3.65 5.62 7.92
C ALA A 135 -4.94 5.84 8.75
N LYS A 136 -6.06 6.15 8.09
CA LYS A 136 -7.36 6.26 8.75
C LYS A 136 -7.78 4.94 9.39
N ALA A 137 -7.67 3.83 8.66
CA ALA A 137 -8.02 2.50 9.16
C ALA A 137 -7.12 2.06 10.34
N ALA A 138 -5.83 2.38 10.29
CA ALA A 138 -4.90 2.13 11.38
C ALA A 138 -5.32 2.83 12.67
N LEU A 139 -5.79 4.08 12.57
CA LEU A 139 -6.21 4.87 13.75
C LEU A 139 -7.60 4.46 14.28
N LEU A 140 -8.53 4.08 13.40
CA LEU A 140 -9.90 3.74 13.78
C LEU A 140 -10.04 2.29 14.24
N TYR A 141 -9.43 1.35 13.51
CA TYR A 141 -9.72 -0.08 13.63
C TYR A 141 -8.51 -0.92 13.99
N ASP A 142 -7.32 -0.33 14.10
CA ASP A 142 -6.06 -1.06 14.32
C ASP A 142 -5.84 -2.20 13.30
N SER A 143 -6.22 -1.96 12.04
CA SER A 143 -6.33 -3.03 11.03
C SER A 143 -5.23 -3.01 9.97
N VAL A 144 -4.68 -1.85 9.61
CA VAL A 144 -3.74 -1.69 8.50
C VAL A 144 -2.44 -1.03 8.96
N LEU A 145 -1.29 -1.55 8.53
CA LEU A 145 -0.01 -0.86 8.64
C LEU A 145 0.26 -0.09 7.34
N ILE A 146 0.60 1.19 7.43
CA ILE A 146 1.04 2.01 6.30
C ILE A 146 2.52 2.32 6.38
N ILE A 147 3.27 1.97 5.33
CA ILE A 147 4.70 2.21 5.17
C ILE A 147 4.89 3.19 4.03
N THR A 148 5.52 4.33 4.29
CA THR A 148 5.70 5.40 3.30
C THR A 148 7.15 5.66 2.90
N GLU A 149 8.10 4.98 3.55
CA GLU A 149 9.53 5.18 3.34
C GLU A 149 10.29 3.85 3.45
N SER A 150 11.28 3.63 2.59
CA SER A 150 12.13 2.44 2.64
C SER A 150 12.93 2.30 3.94
N ALA A 151 13.24 3.41 4.61
CA ALA A 151 13.87 3.42 5.92
C ALA A 151 13.06 2.73 7.02
N GLN A 152 11.75 2.53 6.82
CA GLN A 152 10.88 1.82 7.75
C GLN A 152 10.93 0.29 7.60
N TYR A 153 11.42 -0.23 6.49
CA TYR A 153 11.42 -1.67 6.20
C TYR A 153 12.15 -2.51 7.27
N PRO A 154 13.36 -2.14 7.74
CA PRO A 154 14.08 -2.96 8.73
C PRO A 154 13.29 -3.15 10.02
N GLU A 155 12.65 -2.10 10.53
CA GLU A 155 11.84 -2.16 11.74
C GLU A 155 10.61 -3.06 11.54
N VAL A 156 9.93 -2.93 10.40
CA VAL A 156 8.76 -3.78 10.07
C VAL A 156 9.16 -5.25 9.96
N ILE A 157 10.25 -5.54 9.23
CA ILE A 157 10.77 -6.90 9.07
C ILE A 157 11.10 -7.53 10.42
N ASN A 158 11.78 -6.79 11.30
CA ASN A 158 12.11 -7.27 12.63
C ASN A 158 10.85 -7.53 13.46
N THR A 159 9.90 -6.59 13.46
CA THR A 159 8.62 -6.75 14.17
C THR A 159 7.86 -7.98 13.70
N LEU A 160 7.79 -8.21 12.39
CA LEU A 160 7.11 -9.39 11.82
C LEU A 160 7.78 -10.69 12.25
N LYS A 161 9.11 -10.73 12.31
CA LYS A 161 9.88 -11.90 12.75
C LYS A 161 9.69 -12.18 14.23
N GLU A 162 9.80 -11.14 15.07
CA GLU A 162 9.71 -11.26 16.53
C GLU A 162 8.29 -11.58 17.02
N ASN A 163 7.27 -11.17 16.29
CA ASN A 163 5.86 -11.31 16.68
C ASN A 163 5.07 -12.29 15.80
N GLU A 164 5.74 -13.27 15.17
CA GLU A 164 5.09 -14.32 14.39
C GLU A 164 4.12 -13.77 13.32
N GLY A 165 4.55 -12.76 12.58
CA GLY A 165 3.76 -12.13 11.52
C GLY A 165 2.66 -11.19 12.02
N LYS A 166 2.76 -10.68 13.24
CA LYS A 166 1.84 -9.68 13.80
C LYS A 166 2.48 -8.31 13.86
N ILE A 167 1.66 -7.29 13.69
CA ILE A 167 2.04 -5.88 13.84
C ILE A 167 1.43 -5.33 15.14
N THR A 168 2.18 -4.50 15.85
CA THR A 168 1.70 -3.87 17.08
C THR A 168 0.80 -2.68 16.79
N THR A 169 -0.18 -2.43 17.67
CA THR A 169 -1.04 -1.24 17.64
C THR A 169 -0.23 0.05 17.67
N GLU A 170 0.82 0.09 18.48
CA GLU A 170 1.72 1.24 18.60
C GLU A 170 2.40 1.56 17.25
N MET A 171 2.94 0.54 16.57
CA MET A 171 3.56 0.72 15.25
C MET A 171 2.56 1.25 14.23
N ARG A 172 1.33 0.69 14.16
CA ARG A 172 0.29 1.17 13.24
C ARG A 172 -0.03 2.64 13.46
N LYS A 173 -0.25 3.06 14.72
CA LYS A 173 -0.56 4.45 15.06
C LYS A 173 0.59 5.39 14.73
N ARG A 174 1.81 5.03 15.11
CA ARG A 174 3.01 5.83 14.84
C ARG A 174 3.24 6.01 13.33
N TYR A 175 3.07 4.96 12.55
CA TYR A 175 3.24 5.00 11.10
C TYR A 175 2.09 5.77 10.41
N ALA A 176 0.86 5.65 10.90
CA ALA A 176 -0.28 6.42 10.41
C ALA A 176 -0.05 7.93 10.57
N LEU A 177 0.47 8.38 11.72
CA LEU A 177 0.79 9.79 11.95
C LEU A 177 1.90 10.29 11.01
N LYS A 178 2.94 9.47 10.74
CA LYS A 178 3.98 9.80 9.76
C LYS A 178 3.39 9.89 8.34
N ALA A 179 2.51 8.96 7.99
CA ALA A 179 1.85 8.93 6.69
C ALA A 179 0.98 10.17 6.43
N PHE A 180 0.22 10.64 7.41
CA PHE A 180 -0.54 11.90 7.28
C PHE A 180 0.35 13.12 7.08
N LYS A 181 1.48 13.19 7.78
CA LYS A 181 2.46 14.27 7.54
C LYS A 181 2.98 14.22 6.11
N ARG A 182 3.32 13.03 5.63
CA ARG A 182 3.84 12.84 4.26
C ARG A 182 2.84 13.27 3.18
N THR A 183 1.55 12.98 3.35
CA THR A 183 0.50 13.37 2.39
C THR A 183 0.10 14.86 2.47
N LYS A 184 0.51 15.58 3.50
CA LYS A 184 0.33 17.02 3.60
C LYS A 184 1.36 17.77 2.75
N ASP A 185 2.56 17.23 2.66
CA ASP A 185 3.72 17.89 2.05
C ASP A 185 3.92 17.47 0.57
N GLY A 186 3.05 16.58 0.03
CA GLY A 186 3.12 16.07 -1.33
C GLY A 186 1.81 16.09 -2.10
#